data_6f9740f79561e2f754c7ac2cd40b0a7a
#
_entry.id   6f9740f79561e2f754c7ac2cd40b0a7a
#
_cell.length_a   1.000
_cell.length_b   1.000
_cell.length_c   1.000
_cell.angle_alpha   90.00
_cell.angle_beta   90.00
_cell.angle_gamma   90.00
#
_symmetry.space_group_name_H-M   'P 1'
#
loop_
_entity.id
_entity.type
_entity.pdbx_description
1 polymer ?
#
loop_
_entity_poly.entity_id
_entity_poly.type
_entity_poly.pdbx_seq_one_letter_code
_entity_poly.pdbx_strand_id
1 'polypeptide(L)'
;MRVLVLNGSPKGDKSNTYRLTSAFLDGLRQTQPVEAETIEVGKLHLLPCRGCFACWSKTPGKCVLQDDMAGVIGKILAADVLIWSFPLYYFSIPGQLKLLIDRQLPMSLP
;
A
#
# COMPACT_ATOMS: atom_id res chain seq x y z
N MET A 1 -14.46 -11.23 2.38
CA MET A 1 -13.91 -10.00 1.80
C MET A 1 -12.50 -9.78 2.34
N ARG A 2 -11.56 -9.60 1.45
CA ARG A 2 -10.18 -9.30 1.82
C ARG A 2 -9.94 -7.80 1.75
N VAL A 3 -9.53 -7.22 2.88
CA VAL A 3 -9.23 -5.80 2.98
C VAL A 3 -7.75 -5.64 3.29
N LEU A 4 -7.06 -4.87 2.47
CA LEU A 4 -5.66 -4.53 2.70
C LEU A 4 -5.57 -3.05 3.11
N VAL A 5 -5.00 -2.81 4.28
CA VAL A 5 -4.74 -1.46 4.77
C VAL A 5 -3.27 -1.13 4.53
N LEU A 6 -3.02 -0.06 3.80
CA LEU A 6 -1.67 0.48 3.62
C LEU A 6 -1.53 1.67 4.56
N ASN A 7 -0.91 1.42 5.71
CA ASN A 7 -0.75 2.43 6.75
C ASN A 7 0.54 3.20 6.53
N GLY A 8 0.42 4.43 6.05
CA GLY A 8 1.55 5.31 5.76
C GLY A 8 1.96 6.22 6.91
N SER A 9 1.35 6.09 8.09
CA SER A 9 1.75 6.89 9.23
C SER A 9 3.04 6.37 9.85
N PRO A 10 4.03 7.24 10.13
CA PRO A 10 5.23 6.84 10.88
C PRO A 10 4.93 6.32 12.29
N LYS A 11 3.79 6.71 12.84
CA LYS A 11 3.37 6.25 14.18
C LYS A 11 2.76 4.85 14.17
N GLY A 12 2.59 4.25 12.99
CA GLY A 12 2.02 2.92 12.85
C GLY A 12 0.59 2.85 13.40
N ASP A 13 0.29 1.81 14.16
CA ASP A 13 -1.03 1.59 14.72
C ASP A 13 -1.39 2.56 15.86
N LYS A 14 -0.46 3.40 16.28
CA LYS A 14 -0.70 4.42 17.31
C LYS A 14 -1.16 5.75 16.73
N SER A 15 -1.29 5.85 15.42
CA SER A 15 -1.72 7.08 14.77
C SER A 15 -3.23 7.29 14.92
N ASN A 16 -3.63 8.57 14.94
CA ASN A 16 -5.06 8.91 14.95
C ASN A 16 -5.75 8.46 13.66
N THR A 17 -5.05 8.51 12.54
CA THR A 17 -5.58 8.05 11.25
C THR A 17 -5.88 6.56 11.30
N TYR A 18 -5.00 5.76 11.91
CA TYR A 18 -5.23 4.33 12.04
C TYR A 18 -6.44 4.02 12.94
N ARG A 19 -6.70 4.86 13.94
CA ARG A 19 -7.89 4.72 14.78
C ARG A 19 -9.18 4.86 13.98
N LEU A 20 -9.21 5.80 13.03
CA LEU A 20 -10.34 5.92 12.10
C LEU A 20 -10.47 4.69 11.21
N THR A 21 -9.35 4.18 10.72
CA THR A 21 -9.33 2.96 9.89
C THR A 21 -9.86 1.77 10.68
N SER A 22 -9.45 1.61 11.93
CA SER A 22 -9.94 0.53 12.79
C SER A 22 -11.43 0.62 13.01
N ALA A 23 -11.96 1.82 13.25
CA ALA A 23 -13.39 2.04 13.41
C ALA A 23 -14.16 1.68 12.14
N PHE A 24 -13.62 2.02 10.98
CA PHE A 24 -14.21 1.64 9.69
C PHE A 24 -14.26 0.12 9.54
N LEU A 25 -13.18 -0.58 9.86
CA LEU A 25 -13.12 -2.04 9.77
C LEU A 25 -14.11 -2.70 10.73
N ASP A 26 -14.23 -2.18 11.94
CA ASP A 26 -15.20 -2.70 12.91
C ASP A 26 -16.63 -2.58 12.38
N GLY A 27 -16.98 -1.44 11.78
CA GLY A 27 -18.28 -1.25 11.17
C GLY A 27 -18.51 -2.20 9.99
N LEU A 28 -17.49 -2.39 9.16
CA LEU A 28 -17.57 -3.30 8.01
C LEU A 28 -17.80 -4.75 8.46
N ARG A 29 -17.14 -5.18 9.53
CA ARG A 29 -17.30 -6.53 10.07
C ARG A 29 -18.70 -6.81 10.59
N GLN A 30 -19.48 -5.78 10.93
CA GLN A 30 -20.87 -5.94 11.34
C GLN A 30 -21.77 -6.32 10.18
N THR A 31 -21.36 -6.08 8.95
CA THR A 31 -22.17 -6.33 7.76
C THR A 31 -21.79 -7.61 7.04
N GLN A 32 -20.54 -8.07 7.16
CA GLN A 32 -20.03 -9.24 6.46
C GLN A 32 -18.71 -9.72 7.06
N PRO A 33 -18.30 -10.97 6.79
CA PRO A 33 -17.00 -11.45 7.20
C PRO A 33 -15.88 -10.66 6.48
N VAL A 34 -14.85 -10.25 7.24
CA VAL A 34 -13.74 -9.47 6.71
C VAL A 34 -12.44 -10.08 7.19
N GLU A 35 -11.53 -10.35 6.24
CA GLU A 35 -10.13 -10.65 6.53
C GLU A 35 -9.34 -9.38 6.25
N ALA A 36 -8.83 -8.75 7.30
CA ALA A 36 -8.07 -7.52 7.17
C ALA A 36 -6.59 -7.75 7.47
N GLU A 37 -5.75 -7.23 6.60
CA GLU A 37 -4.31 -7.20 6.82
C GLU A 37 -3.84 -5.75 6.74
N THR A 38 -2.93 -5.35 7.63
CA THR A 38 -2.34 -4.01 7.62
C THR A 38 -0.86 -4.13 7.28
N ILE A 39 -0.42 -3.35 6.30
CA ILE A 39 1.00 -3.18 5.99
C ILE A 39 1.44 -1.85 6.56
N GLU A 40 2.44 -1.90 7.45
CA GLU A 40 3.12 -0.72 7.98
C GLU A 40 4.14 -0.26 6.95
N VAL A 41 3.79 0.72 6.13
CA VAL A 41 4.63 1.14 5.00
C VAL A 41 6.01 1.63 5.46
N GLY A 42 6.08 2.29 6.62
CA GLY A 42 7.35 2.76 7.15
C GLY A 42 8.34 1.67 7.53
N LYS A 43 7.88 0.43 7.68
CA LYS A 43 8.74 -0.72 8.00
C LYS A 43 9.21 -1.49 6.77
N LEU A 44 8.72 -1.11 5.59
CA LEU A 44 9.10 -1.78 4.35
C LEU A 44 10.45 -1.29 3.86
N HIS A 45 11.20 -2.19 3.25
CA HIS A 45 12.39 -1.83 2.47
C HIS A 45 11.95 -1.56 1.03
N LEU A 46 11.83 -0.30 0.67
CA LEU A 46 11.41 0.14 -0.66
C LEU A 46 12.44 1.08 -1.26
N LEU A 47 12.86 0.75 -2.48
CA LEU A 47 13.71 1.62 -3.27
C LEU A 47 12.86 2.54 -4.12
N PRO A 48 13.29 3.78 -4.39
CA PRO A 48 12.57 4.68 -5.28
C PRO A 48 12.48 4.13 -6.70
N CYS A 49 11.36 4.37 -7.37
CA CYS A 49 11.24 4.05 -8.79
C CYS A 49 12.26 4.87 -9.60
N ARG A 50 12.97 4.21 -10.51
CA ARG A 50 14.01 4.85 -11.33
C ARG A 50 13.50 5.34 -12.69
N GLY A 51 12.22 5.09 -13.00
CA GLY A 51 11.66 5.50 -14.28
C GLY A 51 12.22 4.77 -15.47
N CYS A 52 12.72 3.56 -15.29
CA CYS A 52 13.35 2.78 -16.38
C CYS A 52 12.34 2.13 -17.33
N PHE A 53 11.08 1.99 -16.90
CA PHE A 53 9.98 1.37 -17.65
C PHE A 53 10.26 -0.07 -18.09
N ALA A 54 11.19 -0.76 -17.47
CA ALA A 54 11.42 -2.18 -17.74
C ALA A 54 10.16 -3.00 -17.45
N CYS A 55 9.37 -2.60 -16.44
CA CYS A 55 8.13 -3.24 -16.07
C CYS A 55 7.03 -3.18 -17.15
N TRP A 56 7.23 -2.34 -18.17
CA TRP A 56 6.33 -2.25 -19.32
C TRP A 56 6.93 -2.85 -20.60
N SER A 57 8.23 -3.07 -20.63
CA SER A 57 8.94 -3.50 -21.85
C SER A 57 9.66 -4.83 -21.68
N LYS A 58 10.74 -4.87 -20.90
CA LYS A 58 11.61 -6.06 -20.77
C LYS A 58 11.02 -7.12 -19.83
N THR A 59 10.39 -6.68 -18.74
CA THR A 59 9.78 -7.57 -17.74
C THR A 59 8.34 -7.13 -17.45
N PRO A 60 7.43 -7.26 -18.44
CA PRO A 60 6.06 -6.74 -18.27
C PRO A 60 5.39 -7.25 -17.01
N GLY A 61 4.87 -6.33 -16.22
CA GLY A 61 4.18 -6.64 -14.98
C GLY A 61 5.09 -6.87 -13.78
N LYS A 62 6.42 -6.77 -13.95
CA LYS A 62 7.38 -6.99 -12.87
C LYS A 62 8.43 -5.90 -12.82
N CYS A 63 8.69 -5.38 -11.63
CA CYS A 63 9.78 -4.42 -11.43
C CYS A 63 11.12 -5.16 -11.36
N VAL A 64 12.16 -4.53 -11.93
CA VAL A 64 13.54 -5.07 -11.87
C VAL A 64 14.17 -4.87 -10.51
N LEU A 65 13.67 -3.95 -9.70
CA LEU A 65 14.16 -3.74 -8.34
C LEU A 65 13.70 -4.89 -7.43
N GLN A 66 14.62 -5.41 -6.64
CA GLN A 66 14.33 -6.52 -5.72
C GLN A 66 14.28 -5.98 -4.29
N ASP A 67 13.07 -5.77 -3.81
CA ASP A 67 12.80 -5.32 -2.45
C ASP A 67 11.41 -5.81 -2.02
N ASP A 68 10.82 -5.21 -1.00
CA ASP A 68 9.52 -5.66 -0.47
C ASP A 68 8.34 -5.41 -1.41
N MET A 69 8.52 -4.62 -2.48
CA MET A 69 7.40 -4.20 -3.33
C MET A 69 6.71 -5.36 -4.06
N ALA A 70 7.46 -6.37 -4.47
CA ALA A 70 6.86 -7.52 -5.15
C ALA A 70 5.80 -8.21 -4.26
N GLY A 71 6.11 -8.38 -2.98
CA GLY A 71 5.17 -8.94 -2.00
C GLY A 71 3.95 -8.04 -1.79
N VAL A 72 4.18 -6.73 -1.74
CA VAL A 72 3.10 -5.74 -1.60
C VAL A 72 2.16 -5.79 -2.80
N ILE A 73 2.69 -5.83 -4.02
CA ILE A 73 1.89 -5.95 -5.24
C ILE A 73 1.02 -7.19 -5.19
N GLY A 74 1.58 -8.33 -4.79
CA GLY A 74 0.81 -9.56 -4.66
C GLY A 74 -0.37 -9.42 -3.71
N LYS A 75 -0.17 -8.74 -2.59
CA LYS A 75 -1.26 -8.50 -1.63
C LYS A 75 -2.30 -7.52 -2.15
N ILE A 76 -1.87 -6.49 -2.87
CA ILE A 76 -2.80 -5.53 -3.49
C ILE A 76 -3.69 -6.27 -4.50
N LEU A 77 -3.10 -7.10 -5.35
CA LEU A 77 -3.86 -7.83 -6.36
C LEU A 77 -4.83 -8.86 -5.77
N ALA A 78 -4.52 -9.38 -4.58
CA ALA A 78 -5.37 -10.34 -3.90
C ALA A 78 -6.48 -9.68 -3.08
N ALA A 79 -6.42 -8.38 -2.84
CA ALA A 79 -7.38 -7.67 -2.01
C ALA A 79 -8.64 -7.29 -2.79
N ASP A 80 -9.78 -7.34 -2.10
CA ASP A 80 -11.04 -6.83 -2.65
C ASP A 80 -11.17 -5.32 -2.42
N VAL A 81 -10.60 -4.83 -1.32
CA VAL A 81 -10.64 -3.40 -0.94
C VAL A 81 -9.27 -2.96 -0.46
N LEU A 82 -8.84 -1.80 -0.93
CA LEU A 82 -7.63 -1.14 -0.45
C LEU A 82 -8.02 0.05 0.39
N ILE A 83 -7.38 0.19 1.54
CA ILE A 83 -7.54 1.36 2.39
C ILE A 83 -6.18 2.04 2.51
N TRP A 84 -6.14 3.31 2.13
CA TRP A 84 -4.96 4.15 2.28
C TRP A 84 -5.13 4.97 3.55
N SER A 85 -4.37 4.66 4.57
CA SER A 85 -4.45 5.30 5.89
C SER A 85 -3.18 6.10 6.13
N PHE A 86 -3.27 7.43 6.16
CA PHE A 86 -2.09 8.27 6.29
C PHE A 86 -2.43 9.66 6.83
N PRO A 87 -1.51 10.32 7.53
CA PRO A 87 -1.66 11.73 7.87
C PRO A 87 -1.23 12.60 6.70
N LEU A 88 -1.72 13.84 6.67
CA LEU A 88 -1.23 14.82 5.71
C LEU A 88 0.11 15.37 6.20
N TYR A 89 1.13 15.29 5.35
CA TYR A 89 2.43 15.88 5.58
C TYR A 89 2.71 16.91 4.50
N TYR A 90 2.85 18.16 4.92
CA TYR A 90 3.09 19.27 4.03
C TYR A 90 2.10 19.27 2.85
N PHE A 91 0.79 19.24 3.19
CA PHE A 91 -0.34 19.28 2.24
C PHE A 91 -0.42 18.08 1.31
N SER A 92 0.24 16.97 1.60
CA SER A 92 0.23 15.81 0.73
C SER A 92 0.42 14.52 1.55
N ILE A 93 0.74 13.44 0.87
CA ILE A 93 0.98 12.15 1.51
C ILE A 93 2.41 12.07 2.07
N PRO A 94 2.64 11.22 3.08
CA PRO A 94 4.00 11.01 3.57
C PRO A 94 4.91 10.45 2.47
N GLY A 95 6.20 10.85 2.49
CA GLY A 95 7.16 10.44 1.47
C GLY A 95 7.30 8.93 1.33
N GLN A 96 7.30 8.20 2.45
CA GLN A 96 7.41 6.73 2.42
C GLN A 96 6.24 6.09 1.69
N LEU A 97 5.04 6.64 1.84
CA LEU A 97 3.86 6.16 1.12
C LEU A 97 3.98 6.45 -0.37
N LYS A 98 4.55 7.61 -0.74
CA LYS A 98 4.76 7.96 -2.14
C LYS A 98 5.73 7.00 -2.84
N LEU A 99 6.75 6.51 -2.13
CA LEU A 99 7.64 5.48 -2.66
C LEU A 99 6.82 4.25 -3.11
N LEU A 100 5.89 3.83 -2.27
CA LEU A 100 5.05 2.68 -2.57
C LEU A 100 4.14 2.98 -3.77
N ILE A 101 3.54 4.15 -3.80
CA ILE A 101 2.63 4.55 -4.88
C ILE A 101 3.35 4.53 -6.22
N ASP A 102 4.55 5.11 -6.29
CA ASP A 102 5.33 5.15 -7.53
C ASP A 102 5.71 3.73 -8.00
N ARG A 103 5.89 2.80 -7.09
CA ARG A 103 6.29 1.44 -7.41
C ARG A 103 5.12 0.54 -7.83
N GLN A 104 3.93 1.10 -7.99
CA GLN A 104 2.77 0.39 -8.54
C GLN A 104 2.75 0.38 -10.07
N LEU A 105 3.71 1.03 -10.70
CA LEU A 105 3.78 1.12 -12.17
C LEU A 105 3.68 -0.22 -12.89
N PRO A 106 4.24 -1.33 -12.38
CA PRO A 106 4.09 -2.65 -13.01
C PRO A 106 2.64 -3.13 -13.14
N MET A 107 1.73 -2.62 -12.31
CA MET A 107 0.31 -2.99 -12.36
C MET A 107 -0.48 -2.19 -13.39
N SER A 108 0.12 -1.16 -13.96
CA SER A 108 -0.54 -0.22 -14.88
C SER A 108 0.03 -0.35 -16.28
N LEU A 109 0.01 -1.55 -16.84
CA LEU A 109 0.53 -1.79 -18.19
C LEU A 109 -0.27 -1.01 -19.23
N PRO A 110 0.41 -0.43 -20.26
CA PRO A 110 -0.27 0.32 -21.31
C PRO A 110 -1.11 -0.58 -22.22
#